data_661168ae5e406ce5de44e4846f74b8b8
#
_entry.id   661168ae5e406ce5de44e4846f74b8b8
#
_cell.length_a   1.000
_cell.length_b   1.000
_cell.length_c   1.000
_cell.angle_alpha   90.00
_cell.angle_beta   90.00
_cell.angle_gamma   90.00
#
_symmetry.space_group_name_H-M   'P 1'
#
loop_
_entity.id
_entity.type
_entity.pdbx_description
1 polymer ?
#
loop_
_entity_poly.entity_id
_entity_poly.type
_entity_poly.pdbx_seq_one_letter_code
_entity_poly.pdbx_strand_id
1 'polypeptide(L)'
;MAEKVHKLTQKYNIPLIIDDRIDVAMAVNAEGVHLGQSDMPVDIARKILGKDKIIGATAKTVPQALEAYANGADNLGVGAIYPTTTKVKTVLTSVDTLKEIVKAVPIPVNAIGGLNKNNIDILENTGIAGVCVVSAIMKADNPQKAAEEIKEKFAAIK
;
A
#
# COMPACT_ATOMS: atom_id res chain seq x y z
N MET A 1 10.98 5.29 -16.88
CA MET A 1 10.94 4.09 -15.98
C MET A 1 9.53 3.51 -15.93
N ALA A 2 8.51 4.27 -15.56
CA ALA A 2 7.13 3.81 -15.41
C ALA A 2 6.58 3.02 -16.62
N GLU A 3 6.76 3.49 -17.85
CA GLU A 3 6.33 2.77 -19.06
C GLU A 3 6.94 1.36 -19.19
N LYS A 4 8.23 1.20 -18.85
CA LYS A 4 8.90 -0.11 -18.92
C LYS A 4 8.34 -1.08 -17.87
N VAL A 5 8.09 -0.56 -16.66
CA VAL A 5 7.48 -1.34 -15.57
C VAL A 5 6.05 -1.72 -15.96
N HIS A 6 5.27 -0.77 -16.50
CA HIS A 6 3.88 -1.03 -16.89
C HIS A 6 3.76 -2.10 -17.97
N LYS A 7 4.61 -2.07 -19.00
CA LYS A 7 4.66 -3.15 -20.02
C LYS A 7 4.94 -4.52 -19.41
N LEU A 8 5.78 -4.56 -18.36
CA LEU A 8 6.09 -5.80 -17.67
C LEU A 8 4.91 -6.27 -16.82
N THR A 9 4.31 -5.38 -16.02
CA THR A 9 3.17 -5.73 -15.15
C THR A 9 1.96 -6.18 -15.97
N GLN A 10 1.68 -5.52 -17.10
CA GLN A 10 0.62 -5.92 -18.04
C GLN A 10 0.81 -7.36 -18.57
N LYS A 11 2.06 -7.76 -18.89
CA LYS A 11 2.36 -9.12 -19.34
C LYS A 11 1.93 -10.20 -18.33
N TYR A 12 1.90 -9.85 -17.04
CA TYR A 12 1.55 -10.76 -15.95
C TYR A 12 0.18 -10.45 -15.33
N ASN A 13 -0.61 -9.56 -15.94
CA ASN A 13 -1.90 -9.11 -15.42
C ASN A 13 -1.81 -8.58 -13.97
N ILE A 14 -0.74 -7.85 -13.66
CA ILE A 14 -0.52 -7.22 -12.35
C ILE A 14 -0.79 -5.72 -12.49
N PRO A 15 -1.71 -5.13 -11.71
CA PRO A 15 -1.96 -3.68 -11.77
C PRO A 15 -0.72 -2.90 -11.30
N LEU A 16 -0.36 -1.87 -12.07
CA LEU A 16 0.66 -0.91 -11.69
C LEU A 16 0.01 0.26 -10.95
N ILE A 17 0.43 0.48 -9.71
CA ILE A 17 0.03 1.63 -8.90
C ILE A 17 1.22 2.57 -8.78
N ILE A 18 1.05 3.84 -9.16
CA ILE A 18 2.09 4.86 -9.08
C ILE A 18 1.97 5.61 -7.76
N ASP A 19 3.07 5.73 -7.01
CA ASP A 19 3.08 6.50 -5.77
C ASP A 19 3.13 8.01 -6.08
N ASP A 20 2.32 8.78 -5.39
CA ASP A 20 2.30 10.24 -5.25
C ASP A 20 2.00 11.01 -6.58
N ARG A 21 2.33 10.49 -7.75
CA ARG A 21 2.37 11.17 -9.05
C ARG A 21 1.22 10.79 -9.98
N ILE A 22 0.09 11.50 -9.87
CA ILE A 22 -1.09 11.31 -10.73
C ILE A 22 -0.77 11.59 -12.20
N ASP A 23 0.03 12.60 -12.48
CA ASP A 23 0.48 12.96 -13.82
C ASP A 23 1.26 11.82 -14.51
N VAL A 24 2.13 11.14 -13.75
CA VAL A 24 2.86 9.95 -14.24
C VAL A 24 1.91 8.79 -14.49
N ALA A 25 0.97 8.53 -13.56
CA ALA A 25 -0.01 7.47 -13.72
C ALA A 25 -0.87 7.67 -14.98
N MET A 26 -1.32 8.89 -15.23
CA MET A 26 -2.07 9.26 -16.44
C MET A 26 -1.21 9.10 -17.70
N ALA A 27 0.03 9.59 -17.69
CA ALA A 27 0.93 9.55 -18.84
C ALA A 27 1.24 8.13 -19.31
N VAL A 28 1.33 7.16 -18.39
CA VAL A 28 1.59 5.75 -18.74
C VAL A 28 0.32 4.90 -18.75
N ASN A 29 -0.85 5.50 -18.48
CA ASN A 29 -2.12 4.82 -18.30
C ASN A 29 -2.08 3.68 -17.27
N ALA A 30 -1.38 3.90 -16.14
CA ALA A 30 -1.33 2.94 -15.04
C ALA A 30 -2.73 2.64 -14.47
N GLU A 31 -2.88 1.51 -13.80
CA GLU A 31 -4.15 1.08 -13.21
C GLU A 31 -4.56 1.95 -12.04
N GLY A 32 -3.61 2.62 -11.37
CA GLY A 32 -3.95 3.50 -10.27
C GLY A 32 -2.80 4.31 -9.69
N VAL A 33 -3.12 4.97 -8.59
CA VAL A 33 -2.18 5.76 -7.77
C VAL A 33 -2.30 5.40 -6.29
N HIS A 34 -1.24 5.63 -5.54
CA HIS A 34 -1.28 5.65 -4.08
C HIS A 34 -0.85 7.02 -3.57
N LEU A 35 -1.65 7.61 -2.68
CA LEU A 35 -1.50 8.98 -2.20
C LEU A 35 -1.22 9.01 -0.70
N GLY A 36 -0.19 9.75 -0.31
CA GLY A 36 0.10 10.06 1.07
C GLY A 36 -0.70 11.27 1.57
N GLN A 37 -0.60 11.56 2.87
CA GLN A 37 -1.34 12.65 3.53
C GLN A 37 -0.94 14.06 3.06
N SER A 38 0.24 14.21 2.44
CA SER A 38 0.74 15.49 1.91
C SER A 38 0.61 15.61 0.39
N ASP A 39 0.10 14.57 -0.26
CA ASP A 39 -0.08 14.54 -1.71
C ASP A 39 -1.44 15.12 -2.11
N MET A 40 -1.83 14.95 -3.36
CA MET A 40 -3.13 15.41 -3.82
C MET A 40 -4.26 14.76 -3.01
N PRO A 41 -5.27 15.54 -2.53
CA PRO A 41 -6.43 14.99 -1.84
C PRO A 41 -7.16 13.91 -2.66
N VAL A 42 -7.62 12.85 -2.00
CA VAL A 42 -8.25 11.69 -2.64
C VAL A 42 -9.47 12.08 -3.48
N ASP A 43 -10.31 13.00 -2.99
CA ASP A 43 -11.49 13.47 -3.72
C ASP A 43 -11.15 14.20 -5.01
N ILE A 44 -10.06 14.97 -5.01
CA ILE A 44 -9.55 15.65 -6.21
C ILE A 44 -8.96 14.63 -7.18
N ALA A 45 -8.16 13.68 -6.68
CA ALA A 45 -7.61 12.60 -7.49
C ALA A 45 -8.72 11.77 -8.15
N ARG A 46 -9.79 11.46 -7.41
CA ARG A 46 -10.96 10.73 -7.92
C ARG A 46 -11.69 11.49 -9.03
N LYS A 47 -11.82 12.81 -8.91
CA LYS A 47 -12.40 13.66 -9.97
C LYS A 47 -11.55 13.66 -11.25
N ILE A 48 -10.23 13.65 -11.12
CA ILE A 48 -9.28 13.65 -12.25
C ILE A 48 -9.21 12.28 -12.92
N LEU A 49 -9.07 11.21 -12.14
CA LEU A 49 -8.81 9.86 -12.63
C LEU A 49 -10.10 9.10 -13.02
N GLY A 50 -11.26 9.56 -12.55
CA GLY A 50 -12.52 8.86 -12.77
C GLY A 50 -12.68 7.63 -11.87
N LYS A 51 -13.77 6.89 -12.07
CA LYS A 51 -14.19 5.76 -11.22
C LYS A 51 -13.43 4.44 -11.50
N ASP A 52 -12.80 4.34 -12.67
CA ASP A 52 -12.21 3.09 -13.15
C ASP A 52 -10.74 2.92 -12.71
N LYS A 53 -10.11 3.97 -12.18
CA LYS A 53 -8.74 3.92 -11.66
C LYS A 53 -8.72 3.61 -10.17
N ILE A 54 -7.75 2.81 -9.75
CA ILE A 54 -7.55 2.45 -8.36
C ILE A 54 -6.88 3.63 -7.63
N ILE A 55 -7.44 4.06 -6.51
CA ILE A 55 -6.82 5.05 -5.62
C ILE A 55 -6.57 4.40 -4.26
N GLY A 56 -5.32 4.18 -3.95
CA GLY A 56 -4.87 3.85 -2.60
C GLY A 56 -4.60 5.12 -1.80
N ALA A 57 -4.82 5.09 -0.50
CA ALA A 57 -4.50 6.20 0.39
C ALA A 57 -3.76 5.74 1.65
N THR A 58 -2.80 6.55 2.12
CA THR A 58 -2.13 6.32 3.40
C THR A 58 -3.02 6.80 4.55
N ALA A 59 -3.24 5.96 5.56
CA ALA A 59 -3.88 6.35 6.81
C ALA A 59 -3.06 5.89 8.01
N LYS A 60 -3.02 6.69 9.07
CA LYS A 60 -2.32 6.41 10.34
C LYS A 60 -3.26 6.43 11.55
N THR A 61 -4.47 6.91 11.34
CA THR A 61 -5.51 7.02 12.37
C THR A 61 -6.86 6.62 11.78
N VAL A 62 -7.81 6.24 12.64
CA VAL A 62 -9.18 5.92 12.21
C VAL A 62 -9.86 7.09 11.50
N PRO A 63 -9.78 8.35 11.98
CA PRO A 63 -10.34 9.49 11.25
C PRO A 63 -9.79 9.64 9.82
N GLN A 64 -8.46 9.49 9.63
CA GLN A 64 -7.86 9.54 8.29
C GLN A 64 -8.35 8.41 7.39
N ALA A 65 -8.55 7.21 7.93
CA ALA A 65 -9.08 6.08 7.18
C ALA A 65 -10.52 6.30 6.71
N LEU A 66 -11.37 6.81 7.60
CA LEU A 66 -12.76 7.14 7.29
C LEU A 66 -12.86 8.27 6.25
N GLU A 67 -12.03 9.31 6.40
CA GLU A 67 -11.96 10.42 5.44
C GLU A 67 -11.51 9.93 4.05
N ALA A 68 -10.44 9.12 3.98
CA ALA A 68 -9.97 8.57 2.71
C ALA A 68 -11.05 7.72 2.03
N TYR A 69 -11.74 6.86 2.78
CA TYR A 69 -12.84 6.07 2.27
C TYR A 69 -14.01 6.95 1.76
N ALA A 70 -14.45 7.93 2.54
CA ALA A 70 -15.52 8.84 2.16
C ALA A 70 -15.18 9.65 0.89
N ASN A 71 -13.90 9.95 0.68
CA ASN A 71 -13.38 10.67 -0.48
C ASN A 71 -13.12 9.76 -1.70
N GLY A 72 -13.38 8.45 -1.60
CA GLY A 72 -13.32 7.53 -2.72
C GLY A 72 -12.01 6.76 -2.87
N ALA A 73 -11.27 6.52 -1.79
CA ALA A 73 -10.17 5.55 -1.81
C ALA A 73 -10.70 4.12 -1.96
N ASP A 74 -10.01 3.30 -2.75
CA ASP A 74 -10.35 1.90 -2.99
C ASP A 74 -9.60 0.96 -2.03
N ASN A 75 -8.49 1.38 -1.47
CA ASN A 75 -7.73 0.65 -0.46
C ASN A 75 -6.90 1.60 0.41
N LEU A 76 -6.43 1.09 1.55
CA LEU A 76 -5.57 1.84 2.46
C LEU A 76 -4.21 1.17 2.63
N GLY A 77 -3.17 2.00 2.74
CA GLY A 77 -1.85 1.65 3.25
C GLY A 77 -1.69 2.19 4.67
N VAL A 78 -1.53 1.32 5.66
CA VAL A 78 -1.42 1.69 7.08
C VAL A 78 -0.05 1.36 7.63
N GLY A 79 0.62 2.35 8.17
CA GLY A 79 1.98 2.23 8.72
C GLY A 79 2.65 3.59 8.96
N ALA A 80 3.94 3.60 9.33
CA ALA A 80 4.85 2.44 9.35
C ALA A 80 4.61 1.56 10.58
N ILE A 81 4.57 0.23 10.39
CA ILE A 81 4.45 -0.73 11.50
C ILE A 81 5.78 -0.85 12.25
N TYR A 82 6.90 -0.86 11.52
CA TYR A 82 8.25 -0.81 12.06
C TYR A 82 9.05 0.38 11.51
N PRO A 83 10.10 0.81 12.20
CA PRO A 83 11.00 1.81 11.67
C PRO A 83 11.52 1.42 10.28
N THR A 84 11.59 2.40 9.38
CA THR A 84 12.07 2.18 8.01
C THR A 84 12.94 3.34 7.56
N THR A 85 13.97 3.04 6.78
CA THR A 85 14.82 4.04 6.13
C THR A 85 14.36 4.40 4.73
N THR A 86 13.27 3.79 4.25
CA THR A 86 12.73 4.04 2.90
C THR A 86 12.07 5.43 2.80
N LYS A 87 11.43 5.91 3.87
CA LYS A 87 10.95 7.30 4.01
C LYS A 87 11.59 7.94 5.26
N VAL A 88 12.12 9.16 5.12
CA VAL A 88 12.96 9.84 6.12
C VAL A 88 12.22 10.29 7.38
N LYS A 89 10.90 10.47 7.34
CA LYS A 89 10.07 10.82 8.50
C LYS A 89 8.86 9.90 8.58
N THR A 90 8.99 8.82 9.33
CA THR A 90 7.87 7.90 9.59
C THR A 90 7.41 7.98 11.02
N VAL A 91 6.13 8.28 11.23
CA VAL A 91 5.45 8.08 12.51
C VAL A 91 5.00 6.63 12.54
N LEU A 92 5.31 5.90 13.61
CA LEU A 92 4.89 4.51 13.78
C LEU A 92 3.38 4.43 14.05
N THR A 93 2.76 3.44 13.46
CA THR A 93 1.36 3.09 13.70
C THR A 93 1.32 1.74 14.42
N SER A 94 0.69 1.69 15.58
CA SER A 94 0.59 0.46 16.37
C SER A 94 -0.29 -0.59 15.67
N VAL A 95 -0.08 -1.86 16.01
CA VAL A 95 -0.93 -2.96 15.53
C VAL A 95 -2.38 -2.80 16.03
N ASP A 96 -2.58 -2.24 17.22
CA ASP A 96 -3.93 -1.98 17.73
C ASP A 96 -4.64 -0.91 16.88
N THR A 97 -3.96 0.20 16.55
CA THR A 97 -4.50 1.20 15.63
C THR A 97 -4.78 0.60 14.24
N LEU A 98 -3.92 -0.29 13.74
CA LEU A 98 -4.16 -1.01 12.49
C LEU A 98 -5.46 -1.83 12.56
N LYS A 99 -5.68 -2.59 13.66
CA LYS A 99 -6.92 -3.35 13.89
C LYS A 99 -8.16 -2.46 13.96
N GLU A 100 -8.05 -1.30 14.61
CA GLU A 100 -9.13 -0.32 14.67
C GLU A 100 -9.49 0.22 13.27
N ILE A 101 -8.48 0.56 12.46
CA ILE A 101 -8.68 1.00 11.07
C ILE A 101 -9.35 -0.09 10.24
N VAL A 102 -8.88 -1.34 10.32
CA VAL A 102 -9.49 -2.47 9.60
C VAL A 102 -10.97 -2.63 9.93
N LYS A 103 -11.35 -2.44 11.20
CA LYS A 103 -12.76 -2.51 11.62
C LYS A 103 -13.61 -1.31 11.18
N ALA A 104 -12.97 -0.15 10.98
CA ALA A 104 -13.67 1.10 10.71
C ALA A 104 -14.08 1.28 9.25
N VAL A 105 -13.40 0.61 8.29
CA VAL A 105 -13.66 0.80 6.86
C VAL A 105 -13.95 -0.54 6.16
N PRO A 106 -14.83 -0.53 5.13
CA PRO A 106 -15.17 -1.76 4.40
C PRO A 106 -14.19 -2.05 3.23
N ILE A 107 -13.19 -1.19 3.00
CA ILE A 107 -12.21 -1.35 1.92
C ILE A 107 -10.96 -2.09 2.40
N PRO A 108 -10.21 -2.74 1.48
CA PRO A 108 -8.99 -3.44 1.84
C PRO A 108 -7.96 -2.55 2.52
N VAL A 109 -7.39 -3.05 3.62
CA VAL A 109 -6.31 -2.38 4.37
C VAL A 109 -5.04 -3.21 4.26
N ASN A 110 -3.95 -2.58 3.84
CA ASN A 110 -2.64 -3.21 3.72
C ASN A 110 -1.69 -2.62 4.76
N ALA A 111 -0.91 -3.47 5.42
CA ALA A 111 0.13 -3.02 6.35
C ALA A 111 1.44 -2.70 5.59
N ILE A 112 2.10 -1.61 5.98
CA ILE A 112 3.34 -1.16 5.35
C ILE A 112 4.34 -0.65 6.40
N GLY A 113 5.63 -0.67 6.03
CA GLY A 113 6.73 -0.04 6.76
C GLY A 113 7.55 -1.02 7.61
N GLY A 114 8.79 -1.24 7.20
CA GLY A 114 9.78 -2.05 7.89
C GLY A 114 9.47 -3.55 7.98
N LEU A 115 8.45 -4.02 7.27
CA LEU A 115 8.01 -5.42 7.27
C LEU A 115 8.98 -6.31 6.47
N ASN A 116 9.18 -7.53 6.97
CA ASN A 116 9.98 -8.58 6.36
C ASN A 116 9.57 -9.95 6.92
N LYS A 117 10.12 -11.04 6.39
CA LYS A 117 9.78 -12.42 6.80
C LYS A 117 9.98 -12.73 8.29
N ASN A 118 10.83 -11.97 8.99
CA ASN A 118 11.17 -12.25 10.39
C ASN A 118 10.27 -11.50 11.39
N ASN A 119 9.44 -10.55 10.93
CA ASN A 119 8.62 -9.72 11.81
C ASN A 119 7.15 -9.60 11.37
N ILE A 120 6.76 -10.21 10.27
CA ILE A 120 5.40 -10.15 9.72
C ILE A 120 4.37 -10.86 10.63
N ASP A 121 4.80 -11.75 11.52
CA ASP A 121 3.92 -12.49 12.44
C ASP A 121 3.12 -11.56 13.39
N ILE A 122 3.62 -10.34 13.64
CA ILE A 122 2.89 -9.34 14.43
C ILE A 122 1.52 -8.97 13.83
N LEU A 123 1.32 -9.27 12.55
CA LEU A 123 0.09 -8.95 11.81
C LEU A 123 -0.96 -10.06 11.87
N GLU A 124 -0.65 -11.17 12.57
CA GLU A 124 -1.61 -12.26 12.76
C GLU A 124 -2.90 -11.76 13.43
N ASN A 125 -4.03 -12.25 12.96
CA ASN A 125 -5.37 -11.87 13.46
C ASN A 125 -5.68 -10.36 13.42
N THR A 126 -5.05 -9.60 12.51
CA THR A 126 -5.36 -8.17 12.31
C THR A 126 -6.49 -7.93 11.33
N GLY A 127 -6.81 -8.89 10.46
CA GLY A 127 -7.82 -8.77 9.41
C GLY A 127 -7.39 -7.96 8.19
N ILE A 128 -6.10 -7.68 8.03
CA ILE A 128 -5.57 -6.96 6.85
C ILE A 128 -5.70 -7.78 5.57
N ALA A 129 -5.80 -7.09 4.44
CA ALA A 129 -5.89 -7.69 3.11
C ALA A 129 -4.53 -8.11 2.56
N GLY A 130 -3.47 -7.38 2.89
CA GLY A 130 -2.14 -7.60 2.35
C GLY A 130 -1.04 -6.87 3.10
N VAL A 131 0.19 -7.07 2.63
CA VAL A 131 1.40 -6.39 3.13
C VAL A 131 2.15 -5.73 1.98
N CYS A 132 2.69 -4.54 2.23
CA CYS A 132 3.53 -3.81 1.29
C CYS A 132 4.97 -3.82 1.80
N VAL A 133 5.89 -4.26 0.96
CA VAL A 133 7.31 -4.37 1.28
C VAL A 133 8.17 -3.79 0.15
N VAL A 134 9.25 -3.13 0.49
CA VAL A 134 10.20 -2.56 -0.47
C VAL A 134 11.58 -3.17 -0.26
N SER A 135 12.28 -2.75 0.79
CA SER A 135 13.67 -3.13 1.02
C SER A 135 13.86 -4.62 1.28
N ALA A 136 12.88 -5.30 1.87
CA ALA A 136 12.92 -6.73 2.13
C ALA A 136 13.00 -7.58 0.84
N ILE A 137 12.51 -7.04 -0.28
CA ILE A 137 12.62 -7.67 -1.60
C ILE A 137 13.74 -7.03 -2.41
N MET A 138 13.74 -5.70 -2.54
CA MET A 138 14.63 -4.99 -3.47
C MET A 138 16.11 -5.01 -3.06
N LYS A 139 16.44 -5.26 -1.78
CA LYS A 139 17.81 -5.37 -1.27
C LYS A 139 18.22 -6.82 -0.99
N ALA A 140 17.37 -7.80 -1.29
CA ALA A 140 17.72 -9.20 -1.12
C ALA A 140 18.65 -9.69 -2.23
N ASP A 141 19.55 -10.60 -1.93
CA ASP A 141 20.43 -11.24 -2.91
C ASP A 141 19.63 -11.99 -3.98
N ASN A 142 18.49 -12.55 -3.59
CA ASN A 142 17.52 -13.16 -4.49
C ASN A 142 16.12 -12.56 -4.24
N PRO A 143 15.72 -11.51 -4.97
CA PRO A 143 14.43 -10.85 -4.81
C PRO A 143 13.22 -11.76 -5.02
N GLN A 144 13.31 -12.71 -5.96
CA GLN A 144 12.22 -13.66 -6.22
C GLN A 144 11.98 -14.54 -4.99
N LYS A 145 13.04 -15.18 -4.47
CA LYS A 145 12.95 -16.02 -3.27
C LYS A 145 12.44 -15.23 -2.06
N ALA A 146 12.92 -14.01 -1.88
CA ALA A 146 12.45 -13.14 -0.80
C ALA A 146 10.95 -12.82 -0.90
N ALA A 147 10.44 -12.58 -2.10
CA ALA A 147 9.02 -12.35 -2.34
C ALA A 147 8.19 -13.62 -2.08
N GLU A 148 8.66 -14.78 -2.51
CA GLU A 148 8.01 -16.08 -2.26
C GLU A 148 7.92 -16.36 -0.75
N GLU A 149 9.02 -16.24 -0.01
CA GLU A 149 9.07 -16.45 1.44
C GLU A 149 8.12 -15.52 2.21
N ILE A 150 8.05 -14.23 1.83
CA ILE A 150 7.12 -13.27 2.46
C ILE A 150 5.67 -13.64 2.12
N LYS A 151 5.38 -14.03 0.90
CA LYS A 151 4.04 -14.44 0.47
C LYS A 151 3.56 -15.68 1.23
N GLU A 152 4.40 -16.70 1.34
CA GLU A 152 4.10 -17.93 2.09
C GLU A 152 3.87 -17.62 3.57
N LYS A 153 4.73 -16.81 4.17
CA LYS A 153 4.63 -16.41 5.56
C LYS A 153 3.34 -15.62 5.83
N PHE A 154 3.00 -14.68 4.94
CA PHE A 154 1.75 -13.91 5.06
C PHE A 154 0.51 -14.82 4.92
N ALA A 155 0.54 -15.79 4.01
CA ALA A 155 -0.56 -16.75 3.85
C ALA A 155 -0.78 -17.62 5.11
N ALA A 156 0.28 -17.90 5.85
CA ALA A 156 0.21 -18.71 7.08
C ALA A 156 -0.37 -17.97 8.28
N ILE A 157 -0.33 -16.62 8.30
CA ILE A 157 -0.82 -15.78 9.40
C ILE A 157 -2.18 -15.10 9.10
N LYS A 158 -2.73 -15.29 7.90
CA LYS A 158 -4.00 -14.73 7.43
C LYS A 158 -5.22 -15.65 7.84
#